data_ab5233b55456112a2c8a2e075275a165
#
_entry.id   ab5233b55456112a2c8a2e075275a165
#
_cell.length_a   1.000
_cell.length_b   1.000
_cell.length_c   1.000
_cell.angle_alpha   90.00
_cell.angle_beta   90.00
_cell.angle_gamma   90.00
#
_symmetry.space_group_name_H-M   'P 1'
#
loop_
_entity.id
_entity.type
_entity.pdbx_description
1 polymer ?
#
loop_
_entity_poly.entity_id
_entity_poly.type
_entity_poly.pdbx_seq_one_letter_code
_entity_poly.pdbx_strand_id
1 'polypeptide(L)'
;MSYEGSDDWRRVLNDGIREYSAGARSSDAFGRVLCNAREHHFVIDGPVWNGCPGEALTPGEAFLASVAACGVELAQVIGREDGIDVGPVAVRIHAAVNREDPVREDLTVFNRVEMRFEIGGVDEDQARRLVERMGRRCPLYGSVAASAAELEVKVEAHSTRGTG
;
A
#
# COMPACT_ATOMS: atom_id res chain seq x y z
N MET A 1 -0.80 10.15 -27.23
CA MET A 1 0.06 10.84 -26.28
C MET A 1 1.07 9.82 -25.80
N SER A 2 2.28 9.81 -26.35
CA SER A 2 3.36 8.91 -25.95
C SER A 2 3.97 9.47 -24.67
N TYR A 3 3.90 8.71 -23.58
CA TYR A 3 4.56 9.04 -22.33
C TYR A 3 6.04 8.66 -22.49
N GLU A 4 6.88 9.64 -22.81
CA GLU A 4 8.33 9.49 -22.74
C GLU A 4 8.80 9.73 -21.29
N GLY A 5 8.46 8.81 -20.42
CA GLY A 5 9.08 8.71 -19.10
C GLY A 5 10.46 8.07 -19.28
N SER A 6 11.49 8.65 -18.70
CA SER A 6 12.84 8.07 -18.72
C SER A 6 12.81 6.64 -18.20
N ASP A 7 13.23 5.68 -19.00
CA ASP A 7 13.26 4.24 -18.68
C ASP A 7 14.24 3.87 -17.55
N ASP A 8 14.85 4.85 -16.90
CA ASP A 8 15.85 4.61 -15.86
C ASP A 8 15.26 4.67 -14.43
N TRP A 9 14.27 3.84 -14.18
CA TRP A 9 13.72 3.61 -12.83
C TRP A 9 14.75 3.02 -11.83
N ARG A 10 15.94 2.61 -12.31
CA ARG A 10 17.05 2.09 -11.50
C ARG A 10 17.93 3.21 -10.94
N ARG A 11 17.74 4.44 -11.36
CA ARG A 11 18.41 5.58 -10.75
C ARG A 11 17.87 5.81 -9.34
N VAL A 12 18.54 5.24 -8.37
CA VAL A 12 18.64 5.90 -7.08
C VAL A 12 19.49 7.14 -7.38
N LEU A 13 18.83 8.28 -7.48
CA LEU A 13 19.53 9.53 -7.64
C LEU A 13 20.48 9.67 -6.46
N ASN A 14 21.73 10.08 -6.68
CA ASN A 14 22.79 10.17 -5.67
C ASN A 14 22.45 11.12 -4.49
N ASP A 15 21.28 11.72 -4.49
CA ASP A 15 20.75 12.68 -3.50
C ASP A 15 19.63 12.12 -2.62
N GLY A 16 19.35 10.81 -2.69
CA GLY A 16 18.30 10.16 -1.88
C GLY A 16 16.88 10.31 -2.44
N ILE A 17 16.70 10.95 -3.60
CA ILE A 17 15.39 11.07 -4.26
C ILE A 17 15.02 9.73 -4.89
N ARG A 18 13.75 9.32 -4.69
CA ARG A 18 13.12 8.16 -5.35
C ARG A 18 11.94 8.63 -6.17
N GLU A 19 11.94 8.31 -7.44
CA GLU A 19 10.87 8.66 -8.36
C GLU A 19 10.04 7.41 -8.72
N TYR A 20 8.73 7.61 -8.82
CA TYR A 20 7.80 6.57 -9.24
C TYR A 20 6.97 7.11 -10.40
N SER A 21 6.73 6.29 -11.41
CA SER A 21 5.84 6.62 -12.50
C SER A 21 4.96 5.45 -12.89
N ALA A 22 3.73 5.76 -13.25
CA ALA A 22 2.77 4.81 -13.81
C ALA A 22 1.90 5.52 -14.84
N GLY A 23 1.39 4.78 -15.80
CA GLY A 23 0.46 5.26 -16.81
C GLY A 23 -0.86 4.52 -16.75
N ALA A 24 -1.93 5.16 -17.24
CA ALA A 24 -3.23 4.57 -17.37
C ALA A 24 -3.94 5.11 -18.62
N ARG A 25 -4.67 4.25 -19.34
CA ARG A 25 -5.50 4.63 -20.48
C ARG A 25 -6.80 3.85 -20.50
N SER A 26 -7.84 4.42 -21.09
CA SER A 26 -9.10 3.71 -21.31
C SER A 26 -8.92 2.53 -22.26
N SER A 27 -9.76 1.50 -22.10
CA SER A 27 -9.97 0.45 -23.09
C SER A 27 -11.28 0.71 -23.86
N ASP A 28 -11.65 -0.21 -24.74
CA ASP A 28 -12.93 -0.17 -25.46
C ASP A 28 -14.14 -0.50 -24.55
N ALA A 29 -13.89 -1.15 -23.40
CA ALA A 29 -14.91 -1.41 -22.39
C ALA A 29 -15.05 -0.23 -21.44
N PHE A 30 -16.27 0.30 -21.28
CA PHE A 30 -16.53 1.41 -20.37
C PHE A 30 -16.10 1.07 -18.94
N GLY A 31 -15.28 1.93 -18.33
CA GLY A 31 -14.80 1.76 -16.97
C GLY A 31 -13.67 0.74 -16.79
N ARG A 32 -13.21 0.08 -17.86
CA ARG A 32 -11.98 -0.73 -17.85
C ARG A 32 -10.77 0.10 -18.23
N VAL A 33 -9.74 0.04 -17.42
CA VAL A 33 -8.52 0.84 -17.55
C VAL A 33 -7.32 -0.08 -17.71
N LEU A 34 -6.50 0.18 -18.72
CA LEU A 34 -5.22 -0.49 -18.94
C LEU A 34 -4.13 0.32 -18.30
N CYS A 35 -3.49 -0.25 -17.30
CA CYS A 35 -2.44 0.39 -16.53
C CYS A 35 -1.08 -0.19 -16.88
N ASN A 36 -0.04 0.62 -16.72
CA ASN A 36 1.34 0.15 -16.81
C ASN A 36 2.23 0.88 -15.81
N ALA A 37 3.24 0.18 -15.33
CA ALA A 37 4.36 0.74 -14.60
C ALA A 37 5.62 0.02 -15.08
N ARG A 38 6.57 0.78 -15.63
CA ARG A 38 7.71 0.21 -16.35
C ARG A 38 7.22 -0.71 -17.50
N GLU A 39 7.69 -1.95 -17.56
CA GLU A 39 7.30 -2.97 -18.53
C GLU A 39 6.10 -3.84 -18.07
N HIS A 40 5.60 -3.61 -16.84
CA HIS A 40 4.48 -4.37 -16.30
C HIS A 40 3.15 -3.74 -16.70
N HIS A 41 2.21 -4.59 -17.10
CA HIS A 41 0.86 -4.19 -17.49
C HIS A 41 -0.16 -4.90 -16.59
N PHE A 42 -1.21 -4.19 -16.23
CA PHE A 42 -2.32 -4.73 -15.45
C PHE A 42 -3.62 -4.00 -15.77
N VAL A 43 -4.73 -4.62 -15.38
CA VAL A 43 -6.07 -4.10 -15.62
C VAL A 43 -6.69 -3.67 -14.31
N ILE A 44 -7.36 -2.52 -14.33
CA ILE A 44 -8.21 -2.03 -13.25
C ILE A 44 -9.61 -1.79 -13.82
N ASP A 45 -10.64 -2.24 -13.12
CA ASP A 45 -12.03 -1.96 -13.46
C ASP A 45 -12.63 -0.96 -12.49
N GLY A 46 -13.49 -0.10 -12.99
CA GLY A 46 -14.39 0.64 -12.12
C GLY A 46 -15.40 -0.30 -11.44
N PRO A 47 -16.00 0.11 -10.31
CA PRO A 47 -16.94 -0.73 -9.58
C PRO A 47 -18.27 -0.88 -10.33
N VAL A 48 -18.95 -2.01 -10.12
CA VAL A 48 -20.20 -2.37 -10.79
C VAL A 48 -21.30 -1.31 -10.61
N TRP A 49 -21.38 -0.66 -9.45
CA TRP A 49 -22.38 0.39 -9.19
C TRP A 49 -22.19 1.66 -10.03
N ASN A 50 -21.03 1.82 -10.69
CA ASN A 50 -20.77 2.87 -11.67
C ASN A 50 -21.06 2.40 -13.12
N GLY A 51 -21.62 1.19 -13.31
CA GLY A 51 -21.85 0.60 -14.62
C GLY A 51 -20.59 0.01 -15.27
N CYS A 52 -19.55 -0.21 -14.49
CA CYS A 52 -18.29 -0.77 -14.96
C CYS A 52 -18.27 -2.31 -14.86
N PRO A 53 -17.32 -3.03 -15.51
CA PRO A 53 -17.29 -4.49 -15.51
C PRO A 53 -17.11 -5.13 -14.13
N GLY A 54 -16.23 -4.57 -13.27
CA GLY A 54 -15.99 -5.09 -11.94
C GLY A 54 -15.33 -6.49 -11.90
N GLU A 55 -14.65 -6.89 -12.96
CA GLU A 55 -13.97 -8.20 -13.09
C GLU A 55 -12.51 -8.15 -12.62
N ALA A 56 -11.92 -6.96 -12.57
CA ALA A 56 -10.59 -6.72 -12.04
C ALA A 56 -10.66 -5.88 -10.75
N LEU A 57 -9.51 -5.69 -10.10
CA LEU A 57 -9.41 -4.82 -8.92
C LEU A 57 -9.93 -3.41 -9.24
N THR A 58 -10.62 -2.81 -8.29
CA THR A 58 -10.94 -1.38 -8.38
C THR A 58 -9.73 -0.51 -8.04
N PRO A 59 -9.71 0.78 -8.46
CA PRO A 59 -8.60 1.68 -8.12
C PRO A 59 -8.35 1.79 -6.61
N GLY A 60 -9.41 1.81 -5.80
CA GLY A 60 -9.31 1.86 -4.34
C GLY A 60 -8.67 0.60 -3.76
N GLU A 61 -9.07 -0.58 -4.23
CA GLU A 61 -8.47 -1.85 -3.81
C GLU A 61 -7.00 -1.95 -4.23
N ALA A 62 -6.65 -1.55 -5.45
CA ALA A 62 -5.28 -1.52 -5.93
C ALA A 62 -4.41 -0.57 -5.08
N PHE A 63 -4.92 0.60 -4.73
CA PHE A 63 -4.25 1.54 -3.84
C PHE A 63 -4.00 0.93 -2.45
N LEU A 64 -5.03 0.37 -1.82
CA LEU A 64 -4.90 -0.26 -0.50
C LEU A 64 -3.97 -1.47 -0.53
N ALA A 65 -4.05 -2.30 -1.57
CA ALA A 65 -3.13 -3.43 -1.75
C ALA A 65 -1.67 -2.96 -1.86
N SER A 66 -1.40 -1.84 -2.54
CA SER A 66 -0.06 -1.26 -2.64
C SER A 66 0.46 -0.78 -1.28
N VAL A 67 -0.39 -0.15 -0.47
CA VAL A 67 -0.04 0.26 0.91
C VAL A 67 0.29 -0.95 1.78
N ALA A 68 -0.56 -2.00 1.72
CA ALA A 68 -0.33 -3.25 2.46
C ALA A 68 0.97 -3.94 2.03
N ALA A 69 1.21 -4.04 0.72
CA ALA A 69 2.43 -4.64 0.15
C ALA A 69 3.70 -3.89 0.62
N CYS A 70 3.66 -2.56 0.66
CA CYS A 70 4.76 -1.77 1.20
C CYS A 70 5.01 -2.06 2.68
N GLY A 71 3.94 -2.29 3.46
CA GLY A 71 4.03 -2.70 4.86
C GLY A 71 4.74 -4.05 5.04
N VAL A 72 4.40 -5.05 4.23
CA VAL A 72 5.04 -6.37 4.24
C VAL A 72 6.52 -6.27 3.86
N GLU A 73 6.80 -5.63 2.73
CA GLU A 73 8.17 -5.51 2.19
C GLU A 73 9.09 -4.79 3.18
N LEU A 74 8.68 -3.64 3.71
CA LEU A 74 9.51 -2.87 4.63
C LEU A 74 9.69 -3.54 5.98
N ALA A 75 8.72 -4.28 6.51
CA ALA A 75 8.90 -5.05 7.73
C ALA A 75 10.02 -6.09 7.57
N GLN A 76 10.07 -6.79 6.43
CA GLN A 76 11.12 -7.75 6.10
C GLN A 76 12.48 -7.08 5.86
N VAL A 77 12.51 -5.95 5.14
CA VAL A 77 13.76 -5.20 4.86
C VAL A 77 14.37 -4.68 6.15
N ILE A 78 13.55 -4.06 7.01
CA ILE A 78 14.00 -3.52 8.29
C ILE A 78 14.47 -4.64 9.22
N GLY A 79 13.75 -5.76 9.28
CA GLY A 79 14.16 -6.93 10.05
C GLY A 79 15.55 -7.43 9.64
N ARG A 80 15.80 -7.54 8.33
CA ARG A 80 17.12 -7.92 7.81
C ARG A 80 18.20 -6.92 8.18
N GLU A 81 17.93 -5.62 8.08
CA GLU A 81 18.88 -4.56 8.47
C GLU A 81 19.25 -4.62 9.95
N ASP A 82 18.31 -4.99 10.80
CA ASP A 82 18.48 -5.08 12.26
C ASP A 82 18.99 -6.45 12.75
N GLY A 83 19.19 -7.40 11.84
CA GLY A 83 19.57 -8.77 12.19
C GLY A 83 18.47 -9.55 12.91
N ILE A 84 17.22 -9.17 12.72
CA ILE A 84 16.03 -9.84 13.26
C ILE A 84 15.55 -10.87 12.23
N ASP A 85 15.41 -12.12 12.64
CA ASP A 85 14.86 -13.20 11.79
C ASP A 85 13.33 -13.10 11.76
N VAL A 86 12.84 -12.24 10.88
CA VAL A 86 11.40 -12.03 10.67
C VAL A 86 10.82 -13.19 9.88
N GLY A 87 9.87 -13.89 10.47
CA GLY A 87 9.10 -14.95 9.82
C GLY A 87 8.06 -14.42 8.83
N PRO A 88 6.97 -15.16 8.59
CA PRO A 88 5.89 -14.70 7.71
C PRO A 88 5.29 -13.38 8.18
N VAL A 89 5.05 -12.46 7.25
CA VAL A 89 4.40 -11.17 7.50
C VAL A 89 3.12 -11.10 6.67
N ALA A 90 2.01 -10.75 7.31
CA ALA A 90 0.76 -10.42 6.63
C ALA A 90 0.27 -9.04 7.06
N VAL A 91 -0.26 -8.28 6.11
CA VAL A 91 -0.88 -6.97 6.36
C VAL A 91 -2.26 -6.95 5.74
N ARG A 92 -3.27 -6.61 6.55
CA ARG A 92 -4.61 -6.31 6.07
C ARG A 92 -4.89 -4.83 6.27
N ILE A 93 -5.51 -4.23 5.28
CA ILE A 93 -5.92 -2.83 5.32
C ILE A 93 -7.39 -2.70 4.95
N HIS A 94 -8.11 -1.92 5.71
CA HIS A 94 -9.50 -1.55 5.44
C HIS A 94 -9.61 -0.04 5.48
N ALA A 95 -10.36 0.54 4.55
CA ALA A 95 -10.61 1.97 4.50
C ALA A 95 -12.09 2.25 4.21
N ALA A 96 -12.62 3.30 4.81
CA ALA A 96 -13.99 3.76 4.63
C ALA A 96 -14.04 5.22 4.17
N VAL A 97 -14.97 5.50 3.25
CA VAL A 97 -15.33 6.85 2.82
C VAL A 97 -16.82 7.03 3.12
N ASN A 98 -17.15 8.06 3.89
CA ASN A 98 -18.54 8.47 4.13
C ASN A 98 -18.83 9.77 3.37
N ARG A 99 -19.65 9.71 2.33
CA ARG A 99 -20.02 10.87 1.51
C ARG A 99 -21.06 11.76 2.18
N GLU A 100 -21.79 11.24 3.17
CA GLU A 100 -22.80 11.98 3.93
C GLU A 100 -22.16 12.77 5.08
N ASP A 101 -20.95 12.37 5.51
CA ASP A 101 -20.14 13.05 6.52
C ASP A 101 -18.68 13.12 6.05
N PRO A 102 -18.39 13.97 5.04
CA PRO A 102 -17.06 14.05 4.46
C PRO A 102 -16.09 14.72 5.43
N VAL A 103 -14.85 14.22 5.46
CA VAL A 103 -13.76 14.83 6.25
C VAL A 103 -13.45 16.26 5.80
N ARG A 104 -13.63 16.51 4.50
CA ARG A 104 -13.38 17.80 3.84
C ARG A 104 -14.44 18.04 2.76
N GLU A 105 -14.80 19.30 2.57
CA GLU A 105 -15.78 19.71 1.55
C GLU A 105 -15.17 19.83 0.15
N ASP A 106 -13.85 20.14 0.08
CA ASP A 106 -13.15 20.44 -1.19
C ASP A 106 -12.61 19.18 -1.89
N LEU A 107 -12.41 18.08 -1.16
CA LEU A 107 -11.95 16.81 -1.73
C LEU A 107 -12.34 15.60 -0.86
N THR A 108 -12.44 14.45 -1.51
CA THR A 108 -12.76 13.19 -0.84
C THR A 108 -11.50 12.50 -0.34
N VAL A 109 -11.42 12.26 0.97
CA VAL A 109 -10.39 11.46 1.62
C VAL A 109 -11.04 10.33 2.44
N PHE A 110 -10.24 9.39 2.91
CA PHE A 110 -10.76 8.34 3.80
C PHE A 110 -11.15 8.92 5.17
N ASN A 111 -12.37 8.61 5.63
CA ASN A 111 -12.80 8.92 6.99
C ASN A 111 -12.03 8.09 8.01
N ARG A 112 -11.84 6.80 7.71
CA ARG A 112 -11.14 5.87 8.58
C ARG A 112 -10.31 4.91 7.75
N VAL A 113 -9.11 4.61 8.25
CA VAL A 113 -8.24 3.53 7.75
C VAL A 113 -7.80 2.68 8.94
N GLU A 114 -7.93 1.37 8.83
CA GLU A 114 -7.41 0.39 9.78
C GLU A 114 -6.38 -0.49 9.09
N MET A 115 -5.19 -0.60 9.69
CA MET A 115 -4.14 -1.53 9.26
C MET A 115 -3.86 -2.53 10.37
N ARG A 116 -3.83 -3.81 10.01
CA ARG A 116 -3.49 -4.91 10.93
C ARG A 116 -2.27 -5.65 10.40
N PHE A 117 -1.24 -5.73 11.23
CA PHE A 117 0.00 -6.46 10.98
C PHE A 117 0.01 -7.76 11.78
N GLU A 118 0.32 -8.86 11.12
CA GLU A 118 0.61 -10.16 11.72
C GLU A 118 2.06 -10.50 11.36
N ILE A 119 2.96 -10.58 12.34
CA ILE A 119 4.39 -10.77 12.12
C ILE A 119 4.88 -11.99 12.89
N GLY A 120 5.34 -12.99 12.16
CA GLY A 120 5.89 -14.21 12.73
C GLY A 120 7.38 -14.08 13.06
N GLY A 121 7.88 -14.95 13.95
CA GLY A 121 9.30 -15.05 14.27
C GLY A 121 9.83 -14.00 15.25
N VAL A 122 8.97 -13.10 15.75
CA VAL A 122 9.35 -11.98 16.60
C VAL A 122 8.49 -11.88 17.84
N ASP A 123 8.98 -11.20 18.87
CA ASP A 123 8.16 -10.80 20.02
C ASP A 123 7.37 -9.50 19.73
N GLU A 124 6.48 -9.15 20.65
CA GLU A 124 5.57 -8.00 20.47
C GLU A 124 6.33 -6.66 20.38
N ASP A 125 7.40 -6.49 21.16
CA ASP A 125 8.20 -5.26 21.15
C ASP A 125 9.00 -5.12 19.85
N GLN A 126 9.54 -6.24 19.35
CA GLN A 126 10.20 -6.27 18.04
C GLN A 126 9.21 -5.93 16.93
N ALA A 127 8.02 -6.54 16.95
CA ALA A 127 6.98 -6.28 15.95
C ALA A 127 6.56 -4.80 15.95
N ARG A 128 6.33 -4.20 17.11
CA ARG A 128 6.02 -2.76 17.22
C ARG A 128 7.12 -1.89 16.65
N ARG A 129 8.38 -2.15 17.00
CA ARG A 129 9.52 -1.39 16.44
C ARG A 129 9.63 -1.50 14.93
N LEU A 130 9.40 -2.69 14.37
CA LEU A 130 9.38 -2.90 12.92
C LEU A 130 8.30 -2.03 12.25
N VAL A 131 7.08 -2.04 12.78
CA VAL A 131 5.94 -1.27 12.24
C VAL A 131 6.16 0.23 12.38
N GLU A 132 6.69 0.72 13.52
CA GLU A 132 7.02 2.13 13.69
C GLU A 132 8.08 2.61 12.68
N ARG A 133 9.14 1.81 12.48
CA ARG A 133 10.18 2.15 11.50
C ARG A 133 9.65 2.07 10.06
N MET A 134 8.80 1.09 9.77
CA MET A 134 8.09 0.99 8.49
C MET A 134 7.29 2.27 8.23
N GLY A 135 6.51 2.71 9.21
CA GLY A 135 5.71 3.93 9.10
C GLY A 135 6.52 5.18 8.77
N ARG A 136 7.75 5.28 9.26
CA ARG A 136 8.67 6.39 8.95
C ARG A 136 9.33 6.29 7.57
N ARG A 137 9.36 5.10 6.97
CA ARG A 137 10.05 4.84 5.68
C ARG A 137 9.11 4.68 4.50
N CYS A 138 7.86 4.31 4.74
CA CYS A 138 6.89 4.03 3.68
C CYS A 138 6.18 5.32 3.22
N PRO A 139 6.42 5.81 2.00
CA PRO A 139 5.73 7.00 1.51
C PRO A 139 4.24 6.75 1.30
N LEU A 140 3.82 5.52 0.98
CA LEU A 140 2.41 5.17 0.79
C LEU A 140 1.65 5.24 2.13
N TYR A 141 2.22 4.64 3.19
CA TYR A 141 1.67 4.75 4.54
C TYR A 141 1.61 6.22 4.98
N GLY A 142 2.70 6.97 4.78
CA GLY A 142 2.76 8.38 5.14
C GLY A 142 1.70 9.22 4.42
N SER A 143 1.43 8.93 3.14
CA SER A 143 0.37 9.61 2.37
C SER A 143 -1.03 9.32 2.93
N VAL A 144 -1.28 8.06 3.34
CA VAL A 144 -2.54 7.68 4.01
C VAL A 144 -2.65 8.36 5.38
N ALA A 145 -1.61 8.29 6.20
CA ALA A 145 -1.59 8.87 7.54
C ALA A 145 -1.78 10.38 7.54
N ALA A 146 -1.29 11.07 6.51
CA ALA A 146 -1.43 12.52 6.38
C ALA A 146 -2.82 12.96 5.87
N SER A 147 -3.58 12.08 5.21
CA SER A 147 -4.85 12.44 4.57
C SER A 147 -6.08 11.84 5.25
N ALA A 148 -6.00 10.64 5.83
CA ALA A 148 -7.14 10.03 6.52
C ALA A 148 -7.50 10.80 7.81
N ALA A 149 -8.80 10.91 8.14
CA ALA A 149 -9.23 11.53 9.39
C ALA A 149 -8.84 10.68 10.61
N GLU A 150 -8.91 9.37 10.47
CA GLU A 150 -8.53 8.40 11.51
C GLU A 150 -7.69 7.28 10.89
N LEU A 151 -6.52 7.02 11.46
CA LEU A 151 -5.68 5.87 11.11
C LEU A 151 -5.42 5.02 12.36
N GLU A 152 -5.92 3.79 12.37
CA GLU A 152 -5.67 2.81 13.41
C GLU A 152 -4.68 1.76 12.92
N VAL A 153 -3.63 1.48 13.70
CA VAL A 153 -2.64 0.44 13.39
C VAL A 153 -2.62 -0.57 14.53
N LYS A 154 -2.90 -1.84 14.21
CA LYS A 154 -2.84 -2.98 15.13
C LYS A 154 -1.67 -3.87 14.74
N VAL A 155 -0.94 -4.35 15.75
CA VAL A 155 0.24 -5.21 15.56
C VAL A 155 0.06 -6.47 16.39
N GLU A 156 0.17 -7.63 15.74
CA GLU A 156 0.14 -8.95 16.37
C GLU A 156 1.47 -9.66 16.05
N ALA A 157 2.13 -10.17 17.07
CA ALA A 157 3.38 -10.90 16.96
C ALA A 157 3.16 -12.39 17.28
N HIS A 158 3.80 -13.26 16.52
CA HIS A 158 3.77 -14.70 16.74
C HIS A 158 5.21 -15.21 16.90
N SER A 159 5.68 -15.32 18.14
CA SER A 159 6.96 -15.97 18.41
C SER A 159 6.87 -17.44 18.01
N THR A 160 7.82 -17.94 17.24
CA THR A 160 8.00 -19.38 17.06
C THR A 160 8.43 -19.96 18.40
N ARG A 161 7.47 -20.49 19.20
CA ARG A 161 7.86 -21.38 20.31
C ARG A 161 8.52 -22.59 19.65
N GLY A 162 9.80 -22.77 19.93
CA GLY A 162 10.52 -23.95 19.51
C GLY A 162 9.76 -25.19 19.97
N THR A 163 9.31 -25.98 19.00
CA THR A 163 8.99 -27.39 19.26
C THR A 163 10.31 -28.07 19.53
N GLY A 164 10.61 -28.25 20.83
CA GLY A 164 11.70 -29.09 21.31
C GLY A 164 11.42 -30.55 21.01
#